data_5fb9eaecf6776a141946ed0b471cf2d8
#
_entry.id   5fb9eaecf6776a141946ed0b471cf2d8
#
_cell.length_a   1.000
_cell.length_b   1.000
_cell.length_c   1.000
_cell.angle_alpha   90.00
_cell.angle_beta   90.00
_cell.angle_gamma   90.00
#
_symmetry.space_group_name_H-M   'P 1'
#
loop_
_entity.id
_entity.type
_entity.pdbx_description
1 polymer ?
#
loop_
_entity_poly.entity_id
_entity_poly.type
_entity_poly.pdbx_seq_one_letter_code
_entity_poly.pdbx_strand_id
1 'polypeptide(L)'
;MSTLALATVAVLALCGAFATLYFVARRLDNYGVVDIAWSYAFGALALFYALVGRGWPPRRLLVAALVGLWALRLGTHLLVRVAKHHPVEDARYTQLRRDWAANFGAKMFGFFQLQALSVVGLGAAFLVAARNPAARFHPLEIAGALLWVVAILGESLADAQLAAFKRDPAQHGRVCDRGLWRYSRHPNYFFEWLVWGAYALLALASPHGWLGLIGPAGILYLLLRVTGIPLTEEQSLRSKGDAYRRYQATTSAFVPLPPRRNPLPHSPLRPATSPEKTHPTKSPIR
;
A
#
# COMPACT_ATOMS: atom_id res chain seq x y z
N MET A 1 31.25 9.17 -3.62
CA MET A 1 30.89 7.83 -4.16
C MET A 1 30.23 7.98 -5.53
N SER A 2 30.42 7.02 -6.44
CA SER A 2 29.69 6.95 -7.71
C SER A 2 28.21 6.61 -7.47
N THR A 3 27.34 6.80 -8.47
CA THR A 3 25.91 6.41 -8.37
C THR A 3 25.76 4.91 -8.13
N LEU A 4 26.56 4.11 -8.86
CA LEU A 4 26.57 2.65 -8.69
C LEU A 4 27.02 2.25 -7.28
N ALA A 5 28.07 2.88 -6.74
CA ALA A 5 28.54 2.56 -5.39
C ALA A 5 27.48 2.88 -4.32
N LEU A 6 26.72 4.01 -4.46
CA LEU A 6 25.61 4.33 -3.55
C LEU A 6 24.49 3.28 -3.63
N ALA A 7 24.10 2.89 -4.84
CA ALA A 7 23.09 1.86 -5.04
C ALA A 7 23.54 0.50 -4.47
N THR A 8 24.80 0.09 -4.71
CA THR A 8 25.36 -1.16 -4.18
C THR A 8 25.36 -1.18 -2.64
N VAL A 9 25.83 -0.10 -2.01
CA VAL A 9 25.81 0.01 -0.53
C VAL A 9 24.38 -0.07 0.01
N ALA A 10 23.42 0.61 -0.64
CA ALA A 10 22.02 0.54 -0.25
C ALA A 10 21.46 -0.89 -0.36
N VAL A 11 21.75 -1.60 -1.47
CA VAL A 11 21.33 -3.00 -1.66
C VAL A 11 21.90 -3.88 -0.56
N LEU A 12 23.21 -3.82 -0.31
CA LEU A 12 23.86 -4.68 0.69
C LEU A 12 23.33 -4.39 2.11
N ALA A 13 23.18 -3.11 2.47
CA ALA A 13 22.68 -2.72 3.77
C ALA A 13 21.22 -3.17 3.97
N LEU A 14 20.34 -2.96 2.97
CA LEU A 14 18.94 -3.37 3.08
C LEU A 14 18.79 -4.89 3.03
N CYS A 15 19.53 -5.61 2.21
CA CYS A 15 19.51 -7.07 2.22
C CYS A 15 19.96 -7.64 3.58
N GLY A 16 21.00 -7.08 4.19
CA GLY A 16 21.43 -7.45 5.55
C GLY A 16 20.36 -7.14 6.61
N ALA A 17 19.76 -5.95 6.56
CA ALA A 17 18.70 -5.56 7.48
C ALA A 17 17.45 -6.46 7.35
N PHE A 18 17.01 -6.77 6.13
CA PHE A 18 15.85 -7.62 5.89
C PHE A 18 16.14 -9.11 6.18
N ALA A 19 17.40 -9.56 6.02
CA ALA A 19 17.82 -10.87 6.50
C ALA A 19 17.69 -10.98 8.02
N THR A 20 18.18 -9.98 8.76
CA THR A 20 18.01 -9.89 10.21
C THR A 20 16.53 -9.84 10.60
N LEU A 21 15.76 -9.00 9.91
CA LEU A 21 14.32 -8.89 10.14
C LEU A 21 13.56 -10.20 9.93
N TYR A 22 13.97 -11.01 8.95
CA TYR A 22 13.39 -12.33 8.73
C TYR A 22 13.52 -13.23 9.98
N PHE A 23 14.68 -13.25 10.64
CA PHE A 23 14.86 -14.02 11.87
C PHE A 23 14.04 -13.45 13.03
N VAL A 24 13.88 -12.13 13.11
CA VAL A 24 12.98 -11.49 14.09
C VAL A 24 11.53 -11.89 13.83
N ALA A 25 11.05 -11.77 12.57
CA ALA A 25 9.71 -12.16 12.17
C ALA A 25 9.40 -13.62 12.49
N ARG A 26 10.39 -14.50 12.25
CA ARG A 26 10.30 -15.93 12.59
C ARG A 26 10.16 -16.17 14.09
N ARG A 27 10.87 -15.41 14.94
CA ARG A 27 10.76 -15.50 16.40
C ARG A 27 9.43 -14.95 16.91
N LEU A 28 8.89 -13.90 16.29
CA LEU A 28 7.60 -13.31 16.63
C LEU A 28 6.42 -14.12 16.07
N ASP A 29 6.70 -15.11 15.23
CA ASP A 29 5.70 -15.85 14.41
C ASP A 29 4.73 -14.93 13.65
N ASN A 30 5.24 -13.78 13.17
CA ASN A 30 4.47 -12.78 12.45
C ASN A 30 5.31 -12.13 11.33
N TYR A 31 5.08 -12.54 10.10
CA TYR A 31 5.81 -12.03 8.94
C TYR A 31 5.29 -10.68 8.42
N GLY A 32 4.12 -10.24 8.90
CA GLY A 32 3.56 -8.91 8.59
C GLY A 32 4.43 -7.73 9.02
N VAL A 33 5.43 -7.96 9.88
CA VAL A 33 6.43 -6.94 10.26
C VAL A 33 7.26 -6.46 9.09
N VAL A 34 7.36 -7.24 7.99
CA VAL A 34 8.10 -6.86 6.79
C VAL A 34 7.48 -5.63 6.12
N ASP A 35 6.16 -5.49 6.11
CA ASP A 35 5.48 -4.33 5.52
C ASP A 35 5.83 -3.02 6.28
N ILE A 36 5.94 -3.11 7.61
CA ILE A 36 6.35 -1.99 8.46
C ILE A 36 7.78 -1.57 8.11
N ALA A 37 8.70 -2.54 8.09
CA ALA A 37 10.10 -2.28 7.78
C ALA A 37 10.29 -1.79 6.35
N TRP A 38 9.54 -2.32 5.37
CA TRP A 38 9.55 -1.89 3.99
C TRP A 38 9.18 -0.41 3.87
N SER A 39 8.15 0.03 4.58
CA SER A 39 7.72 1.43 4.58
C SER A 39 8.79 2.36 5.17
N TYR A 40 9.35 2.02 6.33
CA TYR A 40 10.41 2.82 6.95
C TYR A 40 11.72 2.78 6.16
N ALA A 41 12.01 1.69 5.46
CA ALA A 41 13.22 1.54 4.67
C ALA A 41 13.33 2.57 3.53
N PHE A 42 12.21 3.02 2.95
CA PHE A 42 12.24 4.12 1.97
C PHE A 42 12.66 5.43 2.61
N GLY A 43 12.19 5.74 3.81
CA GLY A 43 12.63 6.93 4.55
C GLY A 43 14.12 6.88 4.87
N ALA A 44 14.61 5.74 5.36
CA ALA A 44 16.02 5.52 5.63
C ALA A 44 16.88 5.61 4.36
N LEU A 45 16.41 5.05 3.23
CA LEU A 45 17.06 5.13 1.94
C LEU A 45 17.16 6.57 1.42
N ALA A 46 16.07 7.33 1.48
CA ALA A 46 16.05 8.73 1.06
C ALA A 46 16.99 9.59 1.93
N LEU A 47 17.00 9.35 3.25
CA LEU A 47 17.93 10.02 4.17
C LEU A 47 19.39 9.65 3.85
N PHE A 48 19.69 8.38 3.62
CA PHE A 48 21.03 7.94 3.20
C PHE A 48 21.49 8.66 1.94
N TYR A 49 20.64 8.71 0.90
CA TYR A 49 20.97 9.42 -0.33
C TYR A 49 21.09 10.94 -0.13
N ALA A 50 20.32 11.52 0.76
CA ALA A 50 20.42 12.92 1.09
C ALA A 50 21.72 13.27 1.83
N LEU A 51 22.21 12.42 2.71
CA LEU A 51 23.44 12.64 3.50
C LEU A 51 24.69 12.41 2.65
N VAL A 52 24.71 11.34 1.82
CA VAL A 52 25.91 10.93 1.07
C VAL A 52 25.93 11.43 -0.37
N GLY A 53 24.78 11.80 -0.92
CA GLY A 53 24.65 12.37 -2.26
C GLY A 53 25.41 13.68 -2.41
N ARG A 54 25.84 13.99 -3.67
CA ARG A 54 26.60 15.20 -4.01
C ARG A 54 25.79 16.25 -4.76
N GLY A 55 24.48 16.08 -4.86
CA GLY A 55 23.59 17.07 -5.47
C GLY A 55 23.35 18.28 -4.56
N TRP A 56 22.62 19.25 -5.08
CA TRP A 56 22.30 20.48 -4.37
C TRP A 56 21.58 20.21 -3.03
N PRO A 57 22.11 20.72 -1.88
CA PRO A 57 21.59 20.37 -0.54
C PRO A 57 20.09 20.61 -0.34
N PRO A 58 19.48 21.74 -0.77
CA PRO A 58 18.05 21.95 -0.58
C PRO A 58 17.18 20.90 -1.29
N ARG A 59 17.57 20.44 -2.48
CA ARG A 59 16.86 19.37 -3.20
C ARG A 59 16.94 18.05 -2.45
N ARG A 60 18.14 17.69 -1.97
CA ARG A 60 18.34 16.47 -1.17
C ARG A 60 17.48 16.46 0.09
N LEU A 61 17.43 17.63 0.77
CA LEU A 61 16.60 17.78 1.96
C LEU A 61 15.11 17.69 1.63
N LEU A 62 14.64 18.32 0.54
CA LEU A 62 13.26 18.23 0.08
C LEU A 62 12.85 16.76 -0.14
N VAL A 63 13.64 16.01 -0.91
CA VAL A 63 13.34 14.60 -1.20
C VAL A 63 13.30 13.77 0.10
N ALA A 64 14.31 13.93 0.97
CA ALA A 64 14.36 13.22 2.24
C ALA A 64 13.17 13.55 3.14
N ALA A 65 12.75 14.83 3.19
CA ALA A 65 11.60 15.26 3.98
C ALA A 65 10.29 14.66 3.46
N LEU A 66 10.03 14.75 2.15
CA LEU A 66 8.80 14.22 1.55
C LEU A 66 8.71 12.70 1.71
N VAL A 67 9.79 11.97 1.40
CA VAL A 67 9.82 10.50 1.56
C VAL A 67 9.78 10.11 3.03
N GLY A 68 10.50 10.82 3.90
CA GLY A 68 10.52 10.56 5.33
C GLY A 68 9.14 10.74 5.97
N LEU A 69 8.43 11.82 5.66
CA LEU A 69 7.06 12.07 6.16
C LEU A 69 6.07 11.00 5.69
N TRP A 70 6.13 10.62 4.41
CA TRP A 70 5.31 9.53 3.90
C TRP A 70 5.65 8.19 4.58
N ALA A 71 6.94 7.85 4.71
CA ALA A 71 7.40 6.61 5.33
C ALA A 71 7.00 6.54 6.81
N LEU A 72 7.11 7.65 7.55
CA LEU A 72 6.66 7.73 8.94
C LEU A 72 5.14 7.53 9.04
N ARG A 73 4.36 8.19 8.18
CA ARG A 73 2.90 8.03 8.17
C ARG A 73 2.50 6.58 7.89
N LEU A 74 2.95 6.01 6.77
CA LEU A 74 2.58 4.65 6.36
C LEU A 74 3.13 3.60 7.33
N GLY A 75 4.41 3.69 7.68
CA GLY A 75 5.06 2.75 8.59
C GLY A 75 4.40 2.75 9.97
N THR A 76 4.06 3.93 10.51
CA THR A 76 3.36 4.03 11.80
C THR A 76 1.92 3.50 11.71
N HIS A 77 1.21 3.76 10.62
CA HIS A 77 -0.11 3.18 10.39
C HIS A 77 -0.07 1.64 10.40
N LEU A 78 0.89 1.05 9.69
CA LEU A 78 1.08 -0.41 9.64
C LEU A 78 1.53 -0.96 10.99
N LEU A 79 2.45 -0.29 11.68
CA LEU A 79 2.91 -0.68 13.02
C LEU A 79 1.74 -0.75 14.00
N VAL A 80 0.91 0.30 14.07
CA VAL A 80 -0.27 0.35 14.95
C VAL A 80 -1.26 -0.75 14.58
N ARG A 81 -1.47 -1.01 13.28
CA ARG A 81 -2.35 -2.08 12.82
C ARG A 81 -1.86 -3.45 13.26
N VAL A 82 -0.58 -3.76 13.04
CA VAL A 82 0.02 -5.04 13.43
C VAL A 82 0.00 -5.21 14.94
N ALA A 83 0.40 -4.17 15.70
CA ALA A 83 0.42 -4.20 17.17
C ALA A 83 -0.97 -4.44 17.77
N LYS A 84 -2.02 -3.84 17.22
CA LYS A 84 -3.42 -4.02 17.69
C LYS A 84 -3.98 -5.42 17.42
N HIS A 85 -3.49 -6.10 16.40
CA HIS A 85 -3.99 -7.43 16.02
C HIS A 85 -3.09 -8.57 16.49
N HIS A 86 -1.90 -8.26 17.05
CA HIS A 86 -1.02 -9.30 17.58
C HIS A 86 -1.74 -10.13 18.66
N PRO A 87 -1.60 -11.47 18.64
CA PRO A 87 -0.71 -12.31 17.84
C PRO A 87 -1.25 -12.72 16.45
N VAL A 88 -2.42 -12.23 16.02
CA VAL A 88 -3.04 -12.61 14.75
C VAL A 88 -2.26 -12.01 13.58
N GLU A 89 -1.75 -12.88 12.72
CA GLU A 89 -1.03 -12.49 11.50
C GLU A 89 -2.00 -12.04 10.40
N ASP A 90 -1.58 -11.10 9.54
CA ASP A 90 -2.37 -10.67 8.37
C ASP A 90 -2.68 -11.87 7.46
N ALA A 91 -3.91 -11.92 6.96
CA ALA A 91 -4.42 -13.04 6.16
C ALA A 91 -3.56 -13.37 4.92
N ARG A 92 -2.84 -12.38 4.35
CA ARG A 92 -1.91 -12.60 3.23
C ARG A 92 -0.76 -13.51 3.62
N TYR A 93 -0.16 -13.31 4.78
CA TYR A 93 0.96 -14.15 5.27
C TYR A 93 0.48 -15.52 5.70
N THR A 94 -0.71 -15.60 6.31
CA THR A 94 -1.38 -16.88 6.59
C THR A 94 -1.63 -17.68 5.31
N GLN A 95 -2.04 -17.03 4.22
CA GLN A 95 -2.20 -17.70 2.92
C GLN A 95 -0.86 -18.14 2.34
N LEU A 96 0.18 -17.30 2.38
CA LEU A 96 1.53 -17.67 1.93
C LEU A 96 2.10 -18.87 2.71
N ARG A 97 1.80 -19.00 4.01
CA ARG A 97 2.18 -20.19 4.79
C ARG A 97 1.57 -21.47 4.21
N ARG A 98 0.32 -21.42 3.77
CA ARG A 98 -0.37 -22.56 3.16
C ARG A 98 0.19 -22.88 1.78
N ASP A 99 0.33 -21.86 0.93
CA ASP A 99 0.77 -22.01 -0.46
C ASP A 99 2.24 -22.47 -0.58
N TRP A 100 3.07 -22.11 0.41
CA TRP A 100 4.49 -22.40 0.45
C TRP A 100 4.89 -23.49 1.45
N ALA A 101 3.94 -24.23 1.99
CA ALA A 101 4.13 -25.15 3.13
C ALA A 101 5.38 -26.04 3.01
N ALA A 102 5.65 -26.61 1.82
CA ALA A 102 6.79 -27.50 1.62
C ALA A 102 8.16 -26.84 1.80
N ASN A 103 8.31 -25.54 1.48
CA ASN A 103 9.57 -24.81 1.54
C ASN A 103 9.36 -23.37 2.09
N PHE A 104 8.44 -23.24 3.04
CA PHE A 104 8.01 -21.94 3.55
C PHE A 104 9.18 -21.04 3.99
N GLY A 105 10.10 -21.57 4.80
CA GLY A 105 11.22 -20.78 5.34
C GLY A 105 12.11 -20.17 4.26
N ALA A 106 12.51 -20.98 3.26
CA ALA A 106 13.36 -20.48 2.18
C ALA A 106 12.63 -19.49 1.27
N LYS A 107 11.36 -19.76 0.92
CA LYS A 107 10.55 -18.87 0.08
C LYS A 107 10.26 -17.54 0.79
N MET A 108 9.96 -17.59 2.09
CA MET A 108 9.72 -16.39 2.88
C MET A 108 11.00 -15.56 3.07
N PHE A 109 12.16 -16.21 3.28
CA PHE A 109 13.44 -15.50 3.28
C PHE A 109 13.69 -14.80 1.93
N GLY A 110 13.47 -15.51 0.82
CA GLY A 110 13.57 -14.92 -0.53
C GLY A 110 12.60 -13.74 -0.73
N PHE A 111 11.38 -13.83 -0.20
CA PHE A 111 10.39 -12.75 -0.21
C PHE A 111 10.90 -11.50 0.54
N PHE A 112 11.53 -11.67 1.71
CA PHE A 112 12.14 -10.56 2.44
C PHE A 112 13.28 -9.92 1.64
N GLN A 113 14.11 -10.71 0.96
CA GLN A 113 15.16 -10.16 0.09
C GLN A 113 14.58 -9.42 -1.12
N LEU A 114 13.50 -9.94 -1.72
CA LEU A 114 12.78 -9.24 -2.79
C LEU A 114 12.22 -7.90 -2.31
N GLN A 115 11.70 -7.83 -1.10
CA GLN A 115 11.25 -6.57 -0.49
C GLN A 115 12.41 -5.58 -0.31
N ALA A 116 13.57 -6.02 0.16
CA ALA A 116 14.78 -5.18 0.25
C ALA A 116 15.20 -4.61 -1.11
N LEU A 117 15.25 -5.46 -2.14
CA LEU A 117 15.59 -5.05 -3.50
C LEU A 117 14.55 -4.10 -4.10
N SER A 118 13.27 -4.33 -3.82
CA SER A 118 12.19 -3.45 -4.28
C SER A 118 12.29 -2.04 -3.72
N VAL A 119 12.77 -1.87 -2.48
CA VAL A 119 13.01 -0.54 -1.89
C VAL A 119 14.03 0.24 -2.70
N VAL A 120 15.14 -0.38 -3.12
CA VAL A 120 16.15 0.30 -3.93
C VAL A 120 15.65 0.58 -5.34
N GLY A 121 14.99 -0.40 -5.97
CA GLY A 121 14.47 -0.26 -7.34
C GLY A 121 13.38 0.82 -7.44
N LEU A 122 12.36 0.75 -6.59
CA LEU A 122 11.28 1.73 -6.56
C LEU A 122 11.78 3.11 -6.10
N GLY A 123 12.79 3.14 -5.19
CA GLY A 123 13.43 4.36 -4.70
C GLY A 123 14.47 4.97 -5.65
N ALA A 124 14.59 4.52 -6.90
CA ALA A 124 15.53 5.06 -7.88
C ALA A 124 15.37 6.59 -8.08
N ALA A 125 14.14 7.10 -7.99
CA ALA A 125 13.83 8.54 -8.03
C ALA A 125 14.64 9.33 -6.98
N PHE A 126 14.79 8.80 -5.77
CA PHE A 126 15.47 9.48 -4.66
C PHE A 126 16.96 9.62 -4.92
N LEU A 127 17.59 8.55 -5.44
CA LEU A 127 19.01 8.56 -5.81
C LEU A 127 19.27 9.57 -6.93
N VAL A 128 18.46 9.54 -7.99
CA VAL A 128 18.61 10.42 -9.16
C VAL A 128 18.46 11.88 -8.74
N ALA A 129 17.41 12.23 -7.99
CA ALA A 129 17.18 13.58 -7.49
C ALA A 129 18.31 14.04 -6.54
N ALA A 130 18.77 13.16 -5.63
CA ALA A 130 19.86 13.46 -4.68
C ALA A 130 21.22 13.69 -5.35
N ARG A 131 21.37 13.36 -6.63
CA ARG A 131 22.60 13.55 -7.39
C ARG A 131 22.58 14.75 -8.33
N ASN A 132 21.47 15.41 -8.51
CA ASN A 132 21.34 16.57 -9.39
C ASN A 132 22.03 17.81 -8.77
N PRO A 133 23.12 18.35 -9.41
CA PRO A 133 23.90 19.46 -8.87
C PRO A 133 23.28 20.83 -9.15
N ALA A 134 22.25 20.95 -10.01
CA ALA A 134 21.66 22.24 -10.40
C ALA A 134 21.16 23.01 -9.15
N ALA A 135 21.74 24.18 -8.90
CA ALA A 135 21.50 24.96 -7.69
C ALA A 135 20.21 25.82 -7.75
N ARG A 136 19.15 25.26 -8.31
CA ARG A 136 17.80 25.84 -8.35
C ARG A 136 16.77 24.72 -8.50
N PHE A 137 15.55 24.95 -8.04
CA PHE A 137 14.43 24.07 -8.31
C PHE A 137 13.94 24.23 -9.75
N HIS A 138 13.70 23.11 -10.40
CA HIS A 138 13.04 23.06 -11.69
C HIS A 138 11.51 23.11 -11.50
N PRO A 139 10.71 23.67 -12.44
CA PRO A 139 9.24 23.66 -12.34
C PRO A 139 8.62 22.29 -12.09
N LEU A 140 9.17 21.22 -12.67
CA LEU A 140 8.73 19.84 -12.40
C LEU A 140 8.90 19.43 -10.94
N GLU A 141 9.94 19.90 -10.25
CA GLU A 141 10.17 19.60 -8.84
C GLU A 141 9.14 20.31 -7.96
N ILE A 142 8.80 21.55 -8.30
CA ILE A 142 7.75 22.31 -7.62
C ILE A 142 6.39 21.62 -7.84
N ALA A 143 6.08 21.24 -9.09
CA ALA A 143 4.87 20.49 -9.42
C ALA A 143 4.81 19.16 -8.69
N GLY A 144 5.94 18.44 -8.60
CA GLY A 144 6.06 17.19 -7.84
C GLY A 144 5.79 17.41 -6.35
N ALA A 145 6.37 18.43 -5.73
CA ALA A 145 6.12 18.74 -4.32
C ALA A 145 4.64 19.11 -4.05
N LEU A 146 4.02 19.89 -4.92
CA LEU A 146 2.60 20.23 -4.83
C LEU A 146 1.70 18.98 -5.02
N LEU A 147 2.01 18.14 -6.02
CA LEU A 147 1.30 16.87 -6.25
C LEU A 147 1.41 15.98 -5.01
N TRP A 148 2.59 15.91 -4.39
CA TRP A 148 2.80 15.12 -3.17
C TRP A 148 1.88 15.60 -2.04
N VAL A 149 1.76 16.90 -1.82
CA VAL A 149 0.85 17.46 -0.80
C VAL A 149 -0.60 17.06 -1.09
N VAL A 150 -1.06 17.24 -2.34
CA VAL A 150 -2.41 16.83 -2.74
C VAL A 150 -2.63 15.34 -2.53
N ALA A 151 -1.65 14.50 -2.89
CA ALA A 151 -1.71 13.06 -2.76
C ALA A 151 -1.81 12.62 -1.29
N ILE A 152 -0.95 13.12 -0.41
CA ILE A 152 -0.98 12.79 1.02
C ILE A 152 -2.28 13.25 1.69
N LEU A 153 -2.77 14.43 1.35
CA LEU A 153 -4.04 14.92 1.89
C LEU A 153 -5.23 14.09 1.38
N GLY A 154 -5.24 13.75 0.10
CA GLY A 154 -6.28 12.90 -0.50
C GLY A 154 -6.30 11.50 0.08
N GLU A 155 -5.14 10.86 0.24
CA GLU A 155 -5.00 9.55 0.86
C GLU A 155 -5.46 9.57 2.33
N SER A 156 -4.99 10.56 3.09
CA SER A 156 -5.38 10.73 4.49
C SER A 156 -6.88 10.95 4.65
N LEU A 157 -7.50 11.72 3.76
CA LEU A 157 -8.94 11.93 3.74
C LEU A 157 -9.69 10.63 3.42
N ALA A 158 -9.24 9.87 2.42
CA ALA A 158 -9.84 8.60 2.06
C ALA A 158 -9.80 7.61 3.22
N ASP A 159 -8.64 7.48 3.87
CA ASP A 159 -8.46 6.61 5.04
C ASP A 159 -9.34 7.07 6.23
N ALA A 160 -9.41 8.38 6.49
CA ALA A 160 -10.26 8.93 7.56
C ALA A 160 -11.75 8.67 7.30
N GLN A 161 -12.22 8.84 6.06
CA GLN A 161 -13.60 8.53 5.67
C GLN A 161 -13.93 7.05 5.88
N LEU A 162 -13.05 6.13 5.47
CA LEU A 162 -13.24 4.70 5.69
C LEU A 162 -13.20 4.33 7.17
N ALA A 163 -12.30 4.92 7.93
CA ALA A 163 -12.19 4.69 9.37
C ALA A 163 -13.42 5.19 10.12
N ALA A 164 -13.96 6.36 9.76
CA ALA A 164 -15.19 6.88 10.33
C ALA A 164 -16.40 5.99 9.99
N PHE A 165 -16.50 5.54 8.73
CA PHE A 165 -17.54 4.61 8.29
C PHE A 165 -17.51 3.28 9.06
N LYS A 166 -16.33 2.70 9.27
CA LYS A 166 -16.17 1.43 10.00
C LYS A 166 -16.43 1.55 11.50
N ARG A 167 -16.29 2.74 12.09
CA ARG A 167 -16.58 2.99 13.51
C ARG A 167 -18.08 3.12 13.81
N ASP A 168 -18.89 3.44 12.82
CA ASP A 168 -20.33 3.57 12.97
C ASP A 168 -20.99 2.17 13.01
N PRO A 169 -21.58 1.73 14.15
CA PRO A 169 -22.24 0.42 14.25
C PRO A 169 -23.36 0.23 13.23
N ALA A 170 -24.05 1.31 12.83
CA ALA A 170 -25.13 1.27 11.84
C ALA A 170 -24.64 0.94 10.42
N GLN A 171 -23.32 1.02 10.17
CA GLN A 171 -22.70 0.73 8.88
C GLN A 171 -22.03 -0.67 8.85
N HIS A 172 -22.10 -1.46 9.93
CA HIS A 172 -21.52 -2.79 9.94
C HIS A 172 -22.08 -3.66 8.80
N GLY A 173 -21.20 -4.34 8.08
CA GLY A 173 -21.56 -5.18 6.93
C GLY A 173 -21.90 -4.41 5.64
N ARG A 174 -21.99 -3.09 5.68
CA ARG A 174 -22.28 -2.26 4.50
C ARG A 174 -21.01 -1.92 3.69
N VAL A 175 -21.22 -1.44 2.47
CA VAL A 175 -20.17 -0.92 1.59
C VAL A 175 -20.02 0.59 1.84
N CYS A 176 -18.79 1.08 2.00
CA CYS A 176 -18.53 2.50 2.05
C CYS A 176 -18.56 3.08 0.63
N ASP A 177 -19.61 3.83 0.31
CA ASP A 177 -19.86 4.45 -1.00
C ASP A 177 -20.03 5.97 -0.91
N ARG A 178 -19.44 6.61 0.13
CA ARG A 178 -19.55 8.04 0.44
C ARG A 178 -18.23 8.76 0.26
N GLY A 179 -18.29 10.09 0.11
CA GLY A 179 -17.09 10.92 -0.07
C GLY A 179 -16.25 10.47 -1.26
N LEU A 180 -14.95 10.29 -1.09
CA LEU A 180 -14.05 9.82 -2.13
C LEU A 180 -14.37 8.38 -2.59
N TRP A 181 -14.89 7.54 -1.70
CA TRP A 181 -15.31 6.16 -1.97
C TRP A 181 -16.51 6.07 -2.92
N ARG A 182 -17.23 7.17 -3.14
CA ARG A 182 -18.27 7.25 -4.18
C ARG A 182 -17.69 7.26 -5.59
N TYR A 183 -16.49 7.81 -5.76
CA TYR A 183 -15.87 8.02 -7.07
C TYR A 183 -14.84 6.95 -7.43
N SER A 184 -14.24 6.31 -6.43
CA SER A 184 -13.32 5.19 -6.59
C SER A 184 -13.55 4.16 -5.49
N ARG A 185 -13.40 2.87 -5.81
CA ARG A 185 -13.45 1.80 -4.79
C ARG A 185 -12.16 1.70 -3.98
N HIS A 186 -11.09 2.33 -4.48
CA HIS A 186 -9.76 2.37 -3.83
C HIS A 186 -9.14 3.77 -3.96
N PRO A 187 -9.80 4.82 -3.43
CA PRO A 187 -9.29 6.19 -3.57
C PRO A 187 -7.95 6.38 -2.86
N ASN A 188 -7.73 5.72 -1.72
CA ASN A 188 -6.45 5.73 -1.02
C ASN A 188 -5.32 5.14 -1.88
N TYR A 189 -5.54 4.06 -2.61
CA TYR A 189 -4.54 3.51 -3.54
C TYR A 189 -4.25 4.42 -4.72
N PHE A 190 -5.26 5.14 -5.21
CA PHE A 190 -5.06 6.15 -6.25
C PHE A 190 -4.16 7.29 -5.76
N PHE A 191 -4.40 7.81 -4.57
CA PHE A 191 -3.57 8.85 -3.99
C PHE A 191 -2.18 8.35 -3.60
N GLU A 192 -2.04 7.13 -3.09
CA GLU A 192 -0.74 6.49 -2.89
C GLU A 192 0.06 6.43 -4.21
N TRP A 193 -0.57 6.03 -5.31
CA TRP A 193 0.07 6.03 -6.61
C TRP A 193 0.52 7.45 -7.06
N LEU A 194 -0.27 8.49 -6.76
CA LEU A 194 0.11 9.88 -7.03
C LEU A 194 1.32 10.33 -6.21
N VAL A 195 1.52 9.83 -4.98
CA VAL A 195 2.75 10.06 -4.20
C VAL A 195 3.97 9.59 -4.99
N TRP A 196 3.91 8.41 -5.59
CA TRP A 196 4.99 7.88 -6.42
C TRP A 196 5.17 8.65 -7.74
N GLY A 197 4.07 9.14 -8.32
CA GLY A 197 4.09 10.09 -9.44
C GLY A 197 4.81 11.39 -9.09
N ALA A 198 4.59 11.90 -7.88
CA ALA A 198 5.27 13.08 -7.38
C ALA A 198 6.78 12.87 -7.26
N TYR A 199 7.24 11.73 -6.73
CA TYR A 199 8.66 11.39 -6.70
C TYR A 199 9.27 11.27 -8.10
N ALA A 200 8.52 10.74 -9.07
CA ALA A 200 8.97 10.70 -10.45
C ALA A 200 9.16 12.11 -11.03
N LEU A 201 8.23 13.06 -10.76
CA LEU A 201 8.37 14.44 -11.20
C LEU A 201 9.61 15.12 -10.62
N LEU A 202 9.92 14.86 -9.33
CA LEU A 202 11.15 15.34 -8.71
C LEU A 202 12.40 14.80 -9.39
N ALA A 203 12.39 13.55 -9.82
CA ALA A 203 13.50 12.91 -10.50
C ALA A 203 13.65 13.36 -11.96
N LEU A 204 12.56 13.58 -12.70
CA LEU A 204 12.55 13.93 -14.12
C LEU A 204 13.30 15.22 -14.45
N ALA A 205 13.45 16.11 -13.48
CA ALA A 205 14.28 17.31 -13.59
C ALA A 205 15.81 17.05 -13.58
N SER A 206 16.21 15.77 -13.41
CA SER A 206 17.61 15.38 -13.24
C SER A 206 18.12 14.58 -14.45
N PRO A 207 19.44 14.53 -14.70
CA PRO A 207 20.01 13.56 -15.64
C PRO A 207 19.59 12.15 -15.27
N HIS A 208 19.19 11.34 -16.27
CA HIS A 208 18.60 10.00 -16.08
C HIS A 208 17.29 9.98 -15.27
N GLY A 209 16.58 11.11 -15.21
CA GLY A 209 15.33 11.29 -14.45
C GLY A 209 14.22 10.29 -14.79
N TRP A 210 14.24 9.73 -16.00
CA TRP A 210 13.34 8.67 -16.45
C TRP A 210 13.37 7.41 -15.55
N LEU A 211 14.48 7.15 -14.84
CA LEU A 211 14.56 6.09 -13.85
C LEU A 211 13.55 6.29 -12.69
N GLY A 212 13.13 7.53 -12.46
CA GLY A 212 12.09 7.83 -11.49
C GLY A 212 10.72 7.25 -11.83
N LEU A 213 10.46 6.92 -13.11
CA LEU A 213 9.22 6.29 -13.54
C LEU A 213 9.08 4.83 -13.09
N ILE A 214 10.18 4.19 -12.65
CA ILE A 214 10.15 2.82 -12.10
C ILE A 214 9.23 2.75 -10.87
N GLY A 215 9.28 3.78 -10.01
CA GLY A 215 8.43 3.86 -8.81
C GLY A 215 6.93 3.78 -9.13
N PRO A 216 6.36 4.79 -9.81
CA PRO A 216 4.92 4.79 -10.11
C PRO A 216 4.50 3.62 -11.01
N ALA A 217 5.33 3.15 -11.95
CA ALA A 217 5.03 1.98 -12.77
C ALA A 217 4.97 0.69 -11.93
N GLY A 218 5.97 0.48 -11.06
CA GLY A 218 6.02 -0.67 -10.16
C GLY A 218 4.86 -0.69 -9.17
N ILE A 219 4.59 0.44 -8.51
CA ILE A 219 3.47 0.54 -7.56
C ILE A 219 2.13 0.35 -8.27
N LEU A 220 1.94 0.93 -9.46
CA LEU A 220 0.71 0.70 -10.24
C LEU A 220 0.49 -0.78 -10.55
N TYR A 221 1.56 -1.47 -10.99
CA TYR A 221 1.51 -2.91 -11.23
C TYR A 221 1.13 -3.70 -9.97
N LEU A 222 1.79 -3.41 -8.83
CA LEU A 222 1.49 -4.06 -7.56
C LEU A 222 0.04 -3.81 -7.12
N LEU A 223 -0.44 -2.57 -7.21
CA LEU A 223 -1.79 -2.20 -6.80
C LEU A 223 -2.88 -2.83 -7.69
N LEU A 224 -2.66 -2.87 -9.01
CA LEU A 224 -3.67 -3.36 -9.95
C LEU A 224 -3.66 -4.89 -10.13
N ARG A 225 -2.50 -5.56 -9.92
CA ARG A 225 -2.31 -6.95 -10.33
C ARG A 225 -1.86 -7.92 -9.24
N VAL A 226 -1.25 -7.44 -8.14
CA VAL A 226 -0.59 -8.35 -7.18
C VAL A 226 -1.21 -8.23 -5.79
N THR A 227 -0.96 -7.13 -5.09
CA THR A 227 -1.24 -7.03 -3.64
C THR A 227 -2.38 -6.08 -3.28
N GLY A 228 -2.78 -5.18 -4.17
CA GLY A 228 -3.74 -4.12 -3.88
C GLY A 228 -5.19 -4.53 -4.13
N ILE A 229 -5.72 -4.06 -5.26
CA ILE A 229 -7.13 -4.17 -5.65
C ILE A 229 -7.63 -5.62 -5.67
N PRO A 230 -6.93 -6.61 -6.31
CA PRO A 230 -7.49 -7.95 -6.42
C PRO A 230 -7.80 -8.59 -5.08
N LEU A 231 -6.85 -8.56 -4.15
CA LEU A 231 -7.02 -9.17 -2.82
C LEU A 231 -8.09 -8.45 -1.99
N THR A 232 -8.12 -7.11 -2.05
CA THR A 232 -9.07 -6.30 -1.29
C THR A 232 -10.50 -6.50 -1.81
N GLU A 233 -10.69 -6.59 -3.13
CA GLU A 233 -12.00 -6.83 -3.74
C GLU A 233 -12.49 -8.25 -3.49
N GLU A 234 -11.63 -9.25 -3.57
CA GLU A 234 -11.98 -10.63 -3.22
C GLU A 234 -12.48 -10.73 -1.77
N GLN A 235 -11.76 -10.13 -0.83
CA GLN A 235 -12.16 -10.09 0.57
C GLN A 235 -13.50 -9.35 0.76
N SER A 236 -13.70 -8.25 0.04
CA SER A 236 -14.94 -7.47 0.09
C SER A 236 -16.12 -8.22 -0.49
N LEU A 237 -15.94 -8.97 -1.58
CA LEU A 237 -16.95 -9.85 -2.16
C LEU A 237 -17.32 -10.99 -1.21
N ARG A 238 -16.35 -11.62 -0.56
CA ARG A 238 -16.60 -12.68 0.44
C ARG A 238 -17.39 -12.18 1.63
N SER A 239 -17.15 -10.95 2.09
CA SER A 239 -17.77 -10.39 3.29
C SER A 239 -19.10 -9.68 3.05
N LYS A 240 -19.33 -9.12 1.83
CA LYS A 240 -20.48 -8.22 1.53
C LYS A 240 -21.32 -8.68 0.32
N GLY A 241 -20.88 -9.71 -0.39
CA GLY A 241 -21.63 -10.35 -1.46
C GLY A 241 -22.20 -9.38 -2.52
N ASP A 242 -23.50 -9.46 -2.77
CA ASP A 242 -24.19 -8.68 -3.81
C ASP A 242 -24.16 -7.17 -3.58
N ALA A 243 -24.06 -6.71 -2.34
CA ALA A 243 -23.90 -5.28 -2.06
C ALA A 243 -22.59 -4.75 -2.68
N TYR A 244 -21.50 -5.53 -2.57
CA TYR A 244 -20.23 -5.14 -3.17
C TYR A 244 -20.23 -5.28 -4.70
N ARG A 245 -20.92 -6.31 -5.27
CA ARG A 245 -21.11 -6.43 -6.73
C ARG A 245 -21.81 -5.23 -7.33
N ARG A 246 -22.87 -4.72 -6.67
CA ARG A 246 -23.55 -3.49 -7.11
C ARG A 246 -22.62 -2.29 -7.09
N TYR A 247 -21.80 -2.16 -6.04
CA TYR A 247 -20.81 -1.10 -5.94
C TYR A 247 -19.74 -1.21 -7.05
N GLN A 248 -19.29 -2.42 -7.40
CA GLN A 248 -18.38 -2.66 -8.52
C GLN A 248 -19.00 -2.25 -9.87
N ALA A 249 -20.30 -2.47 -10.07
CA ALA A 249 -21.00 -2.12 -11.30
C ALA A 249 -21.10 -0.60 -11.52
N THR A 250 -21.14 0.19 -10.43
CA THR A 250 -21.40 1.64 -10.49
C THR A 250 -20.16 2.49 -10.30
N THR A 251 -19.14 1.99 -9.61
CA THR A 251 -18.00 2.80 -9.14
C THR A 251 -16.69 2.31 -9.77
N SER A 252 -15.85 3.24 -10.22
CA SER A 252 -14.52 2.96 -10.77
C SER A 252 -13.66 2.18 -9.77
N ALA A 253 -12.82 1.26 -10.27
CA ALA A 253 -11.93 0.50 -9.41
C ALA A 253 -10.79 1.35 -8.82
N PHE A 254 -10.20 2.25 -9.61
CA PHE A 254 -8.97 2.94 -9.25
C PHE A 254 -9.05 4.46 -9.45
N VAL A 255 -9.13 4.94 -10.70
CA VAL A 255 -9.22 6.37 -10.97
C VAL A 255 -10.57 6.91 -10.50
N PRO A 256 -10.62 7.99 -9.69
CA PRO A 256 -11.89 8.60 -9.29
C PRO A 256 -12.67 9.14 -10.49
N LEU A 257 -13.82 8.52 -10.77
CA LEU A 257 -14.72 8.90 -11.85
C LEU A 257 -16.15 9.06 -11.32
N PRO A 258 -17.00 9.88 -11.96
CA PRO A 258 -18.41 9.95 -11.59
C PRO A 258 -19.07 8.56 -11.61
N PRO A 259 -19.92 8.24 -10.62
CA PRO A 259 -20.61 6.95 -10.60
C PRO A 259 -21.45 6.72 -11.85
N ARG A 260 -21.45 5.50 -12.35
CA ARG A 260 -22.32 5.08 -13.47
C ARG A 260 -23.74 4.85 -12.95
N ARG A 261 -24.74 5.05 -13.80
CA ARG A 261 -26.11 4.63 -13.50
C ARG A 261 -26.15 3.11 -13.36
N ASN A 262 -26.79 2.62 -12.29
CA ASN A 262 -26.89 1.17 -12.05
C ASN A 262 -27.73 0.49 -13.15
N PRO A 263 -27.16 -0.40 -13.97
CA PRO A 263 -27.92 -1.14 -14.97
C PRO A 263 -28.68 -2.35 -14.38
N LEU A 264 -28.42 -2.70 -13.10
CA LEU A 264 -29.06 -3.86 -12.47
C LEU A 264 -30.39 -3.45 -11.86
N PRO A 265 -31.52 -4.17 -12.16
CA PRO A 265 -32.79 -3.92 -11.51
C PRO A 265 -32.68 -4.11 -10.01
N HIS A 266 -33.42 -3.28 -9.25
CA HIS A 266 -33.55 -3.43 -7.80
C HIS A 266 -34.22 -4.78 -7.51
N SER A 267 -33.44 -5.84 -7.29
CA SER A 267 -33.97 -7.03 -6.64
C SER A 267 -34.28 -6.66 -5.20
N PRO A 268 -35.54 -6.74 -4.73
CA PRO A 268 -35.83 -6.48 -3.34
C PRO A 268 -35.00 -7.45 -2.48
N LEU A 269 -34.37 -6.92 -1.44
CA LEU A 269 -33.66 -7.70 -0.44
C LEU A 269 -34.62 -8.81 0.04
N ARG A 270 -34.36 -10.07 -0.27
CA ARG A 270 -35.00 -11.17 0.45
C ARG A 270 -34.64 -10.99 1.92
N PRO A 271 -35.63 -10.83 2.82
CA PRO A 271 -35.32 -10.88 4.24
C PRO A 271 -34.65 -12.22 4.52
N ALA A 272 -33.60 -12.18 5.35
CA ALA A 272 -32.96 -13.39 5.81
C ALA A 272 -34.03 -14.32 6.41
N THR A 273 -34.27 -15.45 5.78
CA THR A 273 -35.16 -16.46 6.34
C THR A 273 -34.55 -16.92 7.65
N SER A 274 -35.24 -16.63 8.74
CA SER A 274 -34.91 -17.18 10.06
C SER A 274 -34.79 -18.69 9.95
N PRO A 275 -33.78 -19.32 10.61
CA PRO A 275 -33.69 -20.77 10.59
C PRO A 275 -34.98 -21.38 11.14
N GLU A 276 -35.58 -22.20 10.31
CA GLU A 276 -36.79 -22.98 10.64
C GLU A 276 -36.50 -23.83 11.87
N LYS A 277 -37.23 -23.54 12.96
CA LYS A 277 -37.19 -24.37 14.17
C LYS A 277 -37.76 -25.74 13.81
N THR A 278 -36.95 -26.72 13.58
CA THR A 278 -37.35 -28.12 13.49
C THR A 278 -37.87 -28.56 14.86
N HIS A 279 -39.18 -28.72 14.97
CA HIS A 279 -39.82 -29.39 16.12
C HIS A 279 -39.42 -30.86 16.08
N PRO A 280 -39.01 -31.44 17.20
CA PRO A 280 -38.78 -32.88 17.27
C PRO A 280 -40.12 -33.61 17.22
N THR A 281 -40.36 -34.38 16.18
CA THR A 281 -41.49 -35.34 16.11
C THR A 281 -41.29 -36.40 17.17
N LYS A 282 -42.24 -36.46 18.13
CA LYS A 282 -42.37 -37.55 19.08
C LYS A 282 -42.76 -38.82 18.32
N SER A 283 -41.92 -39.81 18.38
CA SER A 283 -42.20 -41.19 17.92
C SER A 283 -43.14 -41.87 18.95
N PRO A 284 -44.22 -42.53 18.54
CA PRO A 284 -45.00 -43.34 19.47
C PRO A 284 -44.36 -44.71 19.70
N ILE A 285 -44.29 -45.06 20.96
CA ILE A 285 -43.86 -46.35 21.46
C ILE A 285 -44.91 -47.42 21.08
N ARG A 286 -44.50 -48.50 20.47
CA ARG A 286 -45.07 -49.85 20.62
C ARG A 286 -43.93 -50.87 20.66
#